data_2063b172dfbe5bd8b9792d1507aa0e33
#
_entry.id   2063b172dfbe5bd8b9792d1507aa0e33
#
_cell.length_a   1.000
_cell.length_b   1.000
_cell.length_c   1.000
_cell.angle_alpha   90.00
_cell.angle_beta   90.00
_cell.angle_gamma   90.00
#
_symmetry.space_group_name_H-M   'P 1'
#
loop_
_entity.id
_entity.type
_entity.pdbx_description
1 polymer ?
#
loop_
_entity_poly.entity_id
_entity_poly.type
_entity_poly.pdbx_seq_one_letter_code
_entity_poly.pdbx_strand_id
1 'polypeptide(L)'
;MQPSRGHSSHFQRHRCEGAAPTPPEPGWIYRQRLTRDCLCLLRMDELCEGRFVATIRPAHQQRRLKRALTMNLDDTTLLTQAHEEAARYALLRRVAPTLRHHLAGEFQPLGMMAALMERRLQQRADPASLVEHCNSLGQLSRQAAEHCMALMNWVAPRQDAEIDLESGVAECVNMLATGLRFRGFALSHARSEQKARVAGPALRTVLPAAIFYLSDSADGPADLHVQAQVLEDQVLIEVTVAASDRSSEAPTPVEYRPLQWGDVCALAQAENMALHRQAGALQLAITPLG
;
A
#
# COMPACT_ATOMS: atom_id res chain seq x y z
N MET A 1 -38.94 43.89 -47.44
CA MET A 1 -38.31 43.32 -46.25
C MET A 1 -38.29 41.81 -46.38
N GLN A 2 -37.14 41.27 -46.73
CA GLN A 2 -36.96 39.84 -47.01
C GLN A 2 -36.58 39.07 -45.75
N PRO A 3 -37.00 37.81 -45.60
CA PRO A 3 -36.50 36.92 -44.53
C PRO A 3 -35.29 36.11 -45.01
N SER A 4 -34.33 35.94 -44.12
CA SER A 4 -33.09 35.25 -44.28
C SER A 4 -33.24 33.74 -44.42
N ARG A 5 -32.43 33.16 -45.31
CA ARG A 5 -32.37 31.74 -45.70
C ARG A 5 -31.77 30.89 -44.57
N GLY A 6 -32.49 29.84 -44.18
CA GLY A 6 -31.96 28.75 -43.34
C GLY A 6 -31.11 27.81 -44.18
N HIS A 7 -29.92 27.46 -43.67
CA HIS A 7 -29.07 26.40 -44.24
C HIS A 7 -29.56 25.05 -43.76
N SER A 8 -30.15 24.29 -44.66
CA SER A 8 -30.48 22.87 -44.49
C SER A 8 -29.24 22.04 -44.78
N SER A 9 -28.68 21.39 -43.78
CA SER A 9 -27.61 20.43 -43.96
C SER A 9 -28.17 19.09 -44.43
N HIS A 10 -27.86 18.70 -45.66
CA HIS A 10 -28.17 17.40 -46.22
C HIS A 10 -27.45 16.27 -45.46
N PHE A 11 -28.22 15.39 -44.88
CA PHE A 11 -27.79 14.11 -44.37
C PHE A 11 -27.69 13.09 -45.50
N GLN A 12 -26.47 12.68 -45.91
CA GLN A 12 -26.27 11.56 -46.83
C GLN A 12 -26.31 10.23 -46.06
N ARG A 13 -27.32 9.41 -46.39
CA ARG A 13 -27.41 8.04 -45.90
C ARG A 13 -26.65 7.11 -46.85
N HIS A 14 -25.58 6.50 -46.41
CA HIS A 14 -24.96 5.37 -47.11
C HIS A 14 -25.53 4.06 -46.59
N ARG A 15 -26.12 3.29 -47.48
CA ARG A 15 -26.64 1.95 -47.27
C ARG A 15 -25.51 0.96 -47.62
N CYS A 16 -25.06 0.15 -46.69
CA CYS A 16 -24.20 -1.00 -46.95
C CYS A 16 -25.06 -2.25 -46.95
N GLU A 17 -25.28 -2.83 -48.12
CA GLU A 17 -25.88 -4.15 -48.29
C GLU A 17 -24.78 -5.21 -48.32
N GLY A 18 -24.76 -6.07 -47.30
CA GLY A 18 -23.88 -7.23 -47.23
C GLY A 18 -24.48 -8.28 -46.31
N ALA A 19 -24.56 -9.53 -46.79
CA ALA A 19 -25.25 -10.66 -46.22
C ALA A 19 -24.92 -10.90 -44.71
N ALA A 20 -25.93 -11.23 -43.94
CA ALA A 20 -25.86 -11.43 -42.50
C ALA A 20 -25.11 -12.70 -42.12
N PRO A 21 -24.10 -12.62 -41.24
CA PRO A 21 -23.59 -13.79 -40.50
C PRO A 21 -24.43 -13.99 -39.24
N THR A 22 -24.59 -15.26 -38.87
CA THR A 22 -25.26 -15.73 -37.62
C THR A 22 -24.73 -15.07 -36.36
N PRO A 23 -25.60 -14.77 -35.37
CA PRO A 23 -25.19 -14.03 -34.17
C PRO A 23 -24.27 -14.89 -33.29
N PRO A 24 -23.16 -14.31 -32.78
CA PRO A 24 -22.35 -14.92 -31.74
C PRO A 24 -22.97 -14.71 -30.36
N GLU A 25 -22.63 -15.59 -29.44
CA GLU A 25 -23.09 -15.59 -28.05
C GLU A 25 -22.74 -14.29 -27.27
N PRO A 26 -23.46 -13.94 -26.21
CA PRO A 26 -23.29 -12.66 -25.52
C PRO A 26 -21.93 -12.62 -24.79
N GLY A 27 -21.06 -11.70 -25.16
CA GLY A 27 -19.80 -11.47 -24.45
C GLY A 27 -18.62 -11.01 -25.29
N TRP A 28 -18.72 -10.90 -26.61
CA TRP A 28 -17.56 -10.55 -27.45
C TRP A 28 -17.62 -9.11 -27.96
N ILE A 29 -16.55 -8.33 -27.67
CA ILE A 29 -16.32 -7.01 -28.24
C ILE A 29 -15.56 -7.19 -29.56
N TYR A 30 -16.23 -6.96 -30.70
CA TYR A 30 -15.58 -6.95 -32.01
C TYR A 30 -14.79 -5.66 -32.23
N ARG A 31 -13.49 -5.80 -32.43
CA ARG A 31 -12.60 -4.72 -32.85
C ARG A 31 -12.33 -4.86 -34.34
N GLN A 32 -13.14 -4.20 -35.16
CA GLN A 32 -12.87 -4.10 -36.60
C GLN A 32 -11.96 -2.89 -36.87
N ARG A 33 -10.80 -3.16 -37.47
CA ARG A 33 -9.82 -2.16 -37.89
C ARG A 33 -10.31 -1.51 -39.20
N LEU A 34 -10.91 -0.35 -39.11
CA LEU A 34 -11.15 0.51 -40.26
C LEU A 34 -10.04 1.56 -40.29
N THR A 35 -9.42 1.68 -41.48
CA THR A 35 -8.31 2.55 -41.88
C THR A 35 -7.97 3.75 -40.98
N ARG A 36 -6.71 4.07 -40.92
CA ARG A 36 -5.90 4.90 -39.99
C ARG A 36 -6.54 6.17 -39.36
N ASP A 37 -7.73 6.61 -39.81
CA ASP A 37 -8.30 7.91 -39.40
C ASP A 37 -9.75 7.91 -38.89
N CYS A 38 -10.40 6.75 -38.70
CA CYS A 38 -11.76 6.68 -38.14
C CYS A 38 -11.84 5.70 -36.94
N LEU A 39 -11.91 6.22 -35.69
CA LEU A 39 -12.34 5.48 -34.53
C LEU A 39 -13.86 5.63 -34.40
N CYS A 40 -14.61 4.58 -34.76
CA CYS A 40 -16.04 4.50 -34.50
C CYS A 40 -16.26 3.90 -33.10
N LEU A 41 -16.79 4.69 -32.18
CA LEU A 41 -17.35 4.20 -30.90
C LEU A 41 -18.81 3.77 -31.19
N LEU A 42 -19.04 2.46 -31.19
CA LEU A 42 -20.39 1.89 -31.28
C LEU A 42 -20.99 1.86 -29.86
N ARG A 43 -22.02 2.63 -29.64
CA ARG A 43 -22.89 2.53 -28.46
C ARG A 43 -24.07 1.65 -28.83
N MET A 44 -24.30 0.57 -28.11
CA MET A 44 -25.53 -0.22 -28.21
C MET A 44 -26.62 0.50 -27.44
N ASP A 45 -27.45 1.26 -28.11
CA ASP A 45 -28.74 1.67 -27.60
C ASP A 45 -29.81 0.70 -28.16
N GLU A 46 -30.68 0.26 -27.29
CA GLU A 46 -31.78 -0.71 -27.43
C GLU A 46 -32.18 -1.17 -28.83
N LEU A 47 -32.28 -2.49 -28.95
CA LEU A 47 -32.80 -3.22 -30.13
C LEU A 47 -34.27 -2.84 -30.41
N CYS A 48 -34.49 -1.94 -31.34
CA CYS A 48 -35.73 -1.88 -32.06
C CYS A 48 -35.40 -2.05 -33.56
N GLU A 49 -35.92 -3.12 -34.11
CA GLU A 49 -35.99 -3.39 -35.56
C GLU A 49 -34.69 -3.55 -36.36
N GLY A 50 -33.72 -4.35 -35.93
CA GLY A 50 -32.69 -4.91 -36.82
C GLY A 50 -31.91 -3.96 -37.73
N ARG A 51 -31.84 -2.66 -37.43
CA ARG A 51 -31.10 -1.65 -38.20
C ARG A 51 -29.97 -1.03 -37.41
N PHE A 52 -28.75 -1.21 -37.86
CA PHE A 52 -27.58 -0.52 -37.31
C PHE A 52 -27.49 0.89 -37.89
N VAL A 53 -27.56 1.91 -37.05
CA VAL A 53 -27.28 3.30 -37.45
C VAL A 53 -25.90 3.69 -36.87
N ALA A 54 -24.89 3.77 -37.71
CA ALA A 54 -23.59 4.30 -37.33
C ALA A 54 -23.60 5.82 -37.38
N THR A 55 -23.55 6.51 -36.24
CA THR A 55 -23.45 7.97 -36.22
C THR A 55 -21.98 8.39 -36.25
N ILE A 56 -21.52 8.93 -37.36
CA ILE A 56 -20.17 9.50 -37.51
C ILE A 56 -20.16 10.90 -36.91
N ARG A 57 -19.49 11.09 -35.79
CA ARG A 57 -19.31 12.40 -35.17
C ARG A 57 -18.24 13.21 -35.92
N PRO A 58 -18.45 14.52 -36.13
CA PRO A 58 -17.47 15.35 -36.82
C PRO A 58 -16.13 15.43 -36.08
N ALA A 59 -15.02 15.50 -36.81
CA ALA A 59 -13.64 15.39 -36.29
C ALA A 59 -13.32 16.37 -35.12
N HIS A 60 -13.92 17.57 -35.13
CA HIS A 60 -13.74 18.54 -34.06
C HIS A 60 -14.37 18.09 -32.72
N GLN A 61 -15.49 17.36 -32.77
CA GLN A 61 -16.17 16.82 -31.60
C GLN A 61 -15.41 15.62 -31.02
N GLN A 62 -14.77 14.82 -31.88
CA GLN A 62 -13.88 13.72 -31.47
C GLN A 62 -12.60 14.25 -30.81
N ARG A 63 -12.02 15.36 -31.31
CA ARG A 63 -10.86 16.02 -30.69
C ARG A 63 -11.20 16.61 -29.31
N ARG A 64 -12.38 17.20 -29.13
CA ARG A 64 -12.84 17.71 -27.84
C ARG A 64 -13.08 16.59 -26.83
N LEU A 65 -13.71 15.48 -27.25
CA LEU A 65 -13.90 14.29 -26.41
C LEU A 65 -12.58 13.63 -26.01
N LYS A 66 -11.64 13.47 -26.94
CA LYS A 66 -10.30 12.96 -26.64
C LYS A 66 -9.59 13.86 -25.62
N ARG A 67 -9.64 15.19 -25.80
CA ARG A 67 -9.01 16.15 -24.89
C ARG A 67 -9.68 16.15 -23.50
N ALA A 68 -10.99 16.04 -23.43
CA ALA A 68 -11.71 15.91 -22.16
C ALA A 68 -11.43 14.59 -21.45
N LEU A 69 -11.30 13.48 -22.19
CA LEU A 69 -10.94 12.17 -21.65
C LEU A 69 -9.49 12.14 -21.16
N THR A 70 -8.54 12.73 -21.89
CA THR A 70 -7.13 12.83 -21.42
C THR A 70 -7.02 13.71 -20.19
N MET A 71 -7.67 14.90 -20.17
CA MET A 71 -7.67 15.76 -18.97
C MET A 71 -8.26 15.05 -17.75
N ASN A 72 -9.37 14.32 -17.90
CA ASN A 72 -9.95 13.54 -16.79
C ASN A 72 -9.04 12.39 -16.32
N LEU A 73 -8.31 11.75 -17.23
CA LEU A 73 -7.33 10.70 -16.86
C LEU A 73 -6.14 11.30 -16.11
N ASP A 74 -5.63 12.45 -16.55
CA ASP A 74 -4.52 13.15 -15.89
C ASP A 74 -4.92 13.59 -14.47
N ASP A 75 -6.11 14.18 -14.31
CA ASP A 75 -6.65 14.57 -13.00
C ASP A 75 -6.85 13.38 -12.06
N THR A 76 -7.38 12.25 -12.58
CA THR A 76 -7.56 11.02 -11.79
C THR A 76 -6.22 10.45 -11.34
N THR A 77 -5.21 10.46 -12.20
CA THR A 77 -3.87 10.00 -11.86
C THR A 77 -3.23 10.87 -10.77
N LEU A 78 -3.33 12.19 -10.89
CA LEU A 78 -2.84 13.13 -9.89
C LEU A 78 -3.52 12.95 -8.53
N LEU A 79 -4.85 12.76 -8.51
CA LEU A 79 -5.59 12.50 -7.28
C LEU A 79 -5.18 11.16 -6.62
N THR A 80 -4.94 10.13 -7.42
CA THR A 80 -4.46 8.82 -6.93
C THR A 80 -3.08 8.94 -6.32
N GLN A 81 -2.15 9.64 -6.99
CA GLN A 81 -0.81 9.90 -6.45
C GLN A 81 -0.85 10.74 -5.16
N ALA A 82 -1.64 11.79 -5.14
CA ALA A 82 -1.80 12.62 -3.95
C ALA A 82 -2.38 11.82 -2.77
N HIS A 83 -3.32 10.91 -3.02
CA HIS A 83 -3.87 10.03 -1.99
C HIS A 83 -2.82 9.03 -1.50
N GLU A 84 -2.04 8.43 -2.40
CA GLU A 84 -0.94 7.54 -2.04
C GLU A 84 0.08 8.25 -1.14
N GLU A 85 0.54 9.44 -1.53
CA GLU A 85 1.49 10.22 -0.73
C GLU A 85 0.91 10.58 0.65
N ALA A 86 -0.36 10.97 0.71
CA ALA A 86 -1.05 11.26 1.96
C ALA A 86 -1.15 10.02 2.86
N ALA A 87 -1.42 8.84 2.28
CA ALA A 87 -1.47 7.57 2.98
C ALA A 87 -0.08 7.16 3.51
N ARG A 88 0.98 7.28 2.69
CA ARG A 88 2.38 7.04 3.10
C ARG A 88 2.79 7.96 4.25
N TYR A 89 2.46 9.25 4.15
CA TYR A 89 2.74 10.22 5.22
C TYR A 89 1.98 9.85 6.50
N ALA A 90 0.71 9.48 6.39
CA ALA A 90 -0.09 9.07 7.55
C ALA A 90 0.50 7.82 8.22
N LEU A 91 0.89 6.81 7.44
CA LEU A 91 1.56 5.62 7.95
C LEU A 91 2.88 5.97 8.65
N LEU A 92 3.74 6.79 8.03
CA LEU A 92 4.99 7.24 8.63
C LEU A 92 4.77 7.95 9.96
N ARG A 93 3.78 8.85 10.04
CA ARG A 93 3.42 9.54 11.29
C ARG A 93 2.96 8.57 12.38
N ARG A 94 2.33 7.46 12.01
CA ARG A 94 1.89 6.41 12.95
C ARG A 94 3.04 5.51 13.42
N VAL A 95 4.02 5.26 12.57
CA VAL A 95 5.21 4.46 12.90
C VAL A 95 6.28 5.29 13.62
N ALA A 96 6.36 6.60 13.39
CA ALA A 96 7.41 7.48 13.91
C ALA A 96 7.63 7.43 15.43
N PRO A 97 6.61 7.35 16.31
CA PRO A 97 6.80 7.21 17.75
C PRO A 97 7.57 5.94 18.11
N THR A 98 7.25 4.83 17.43
CA THR A 98 7.91 3.55 17.62
C THR A 98 9.36 3.60 17.14
N LEU A 99 9.63 4.18 15.96
CA LEU A 99 10.99 4.39 15.46
C LEU A 99 11.82 5.22 16.45
N ARG A 100 11.25 6.30 16.98
CA ARG A 100 11.91 7.14 18.00
C ARG A 100 12.24 6.34 19.25
N HIS A 101 11.32 5.49 19.72
CA HIS A 101 11.52 4.62 20.88
C HIS A 101 12.64 3.63 20.65
N HIS A 102 12.68 2.97 19.50
CA HIS A 102 13.74 2.04 19.13
C HIS A 102 15.10 2.74 19.07
N LEU A 103 15.19 3.90 18.39
CA LEU A 103 16.42 4.70 18.36
C LEU A 103 16.91 5.08 19.76
N ALA A 104 16.02 5.54 20.64
CA ALA A 104 16.38 5.87 22.01
C ALA A 104 16.93 4.65 22.76
N GLY A 105 16.34 3.48 22.56
CA GLY A 105 16.82 2.20 23.11
C GLY A 105 18.23 1.82 22.66
N GLU A 106 18.59 2.09 21.41
CA GLU A 106 19.94 1.82 20.88
C GLU A 106 21.00 2.77 21.44
N PHE A 107 20.66 4.04 21.69
CA PHE A 107 21.63 5.02 22.20
C PHE A 107 21.76 5.02 23.72
N GLN A 108 20.77 4.57 24.47
CA GLN A 108 20.80 4.56 25.93
C GLN A 108 21.95 3.71 26.50
N PRO A 109 22.24 2.48 26.03
CA PRO A 109 23.37 1.69 26.54
C PRO A 109 24.73 2.36 26.27
N LEU A 110 24.87 3.09 25.16
CA LEU A 110 26.10 3.85 24.85
C LEU A 110 26.35 4.94 25.88
N GLY A 111 25.30 5.73 26.21
CA GLY A 111 25.39 6.75 27.27
C GLY A 111 25.72 6.18 28.63
N MET A 112 25.09 5.06 28.99
CA MET A 112 25.39 4.36 30.26
C MET A 112 26.82 3.84 30.31
N MET A 113 27.32 3.24 29.23
CA MET A 113 28.70 2.74 29.17
C MET A 113 29.70 3.89 29.26
N ALA A 114 29.48 4.99 28.57
CA ALA A 114 30.32 6.18 28.62
C ALA A 114 30.39 6.75 30.08
N ALA A 115 29.25 6.89 30.76
CA ALA A 115 29.19 7.35 32.15
C ALA A 115 29.89 6.37 33.12
N LEU A 116 29.79 5.06 32.88
CA LEU A 116 30.51 4.04 33.65
C LEU A 116 32.02 4.17 33.49
N MET A 117 32.48 4.37 32.24
CA MET A 117 33.90 4.59 31.93
C MET A 117 34.45 5.84 32.62
N GLU A 118 33.73 6.95 32.54
CA GLU A 118 34.09 8.22 33.22
C GLU A 118 34.27 7.99 34.72
N ARG A 119 33.30 7.34 35.38
CA ARG A 119 33.36 7.01 36.80
C ARG A 119 34.55 6.13 37.14
N ARG A 120 34.87 5.13 36.33
CA ARG A 120 36.01 4.23 36.50
C ARG A 120 37.35 4.97 36.39
N LEU A 121 37.47 5.88 35.42
CA LEU A 121 38.64 6.75 35.28
C LEU A 121 38.86 7.63 36.50
N GLN A 122 37.81 8.24 37.07
CA GLN A 122 37.89 9.04 38.30
C GLN A 122 38.31 8.21 39.48
N GLN A 123 37.92 6.93 39.55
CA GLN A 123 38.29 5.97 40.62
C GLN A 123 39.67 5.35 40.45
N ARG A 124 40.45 5.74 39.39
CA ARG A 124 41.74 5.15 39.05
C ARG A 124 41.67 3.62 38.87
N ALA A 125 40.61 3.13 38.22
CA ALA A 125 40.40 1.71 37.97
C ALA A 125 41.58 1.11 37.17
N ASP A 126 41.74 -0.19 37.26
CA ASP A 126 42.74 -0.94 36.51
C ASP A 126 42.64 -0.69 35.01
N PRO A 127 43.74 -0.40 34.30
CA PRO A 127 43.75 -0.18 32.84
C PRO A 127 43.14 -1.33 32.05
N ALA A 128 43.32 -2.58 32.47
CA ALA A 128 42.73 -3.73 31.78
C ALA A 128 41.20 -3.68 31.77
N SER A 129 40.58 -3.30 32.91
CA SER A 129 39.12 -3.09 33.01
C SER A 129 38.63 -1.95 32.09
N LEU A 130 39.41 -0.88 31.92
CA LEU A 130 39.07 0.21 31.02
C LEU A 130 39.13 -0.21 29.55
N VAL A 131 40.10 -1.03 29.18
CA VAL A 131 40.19 -1.60 27.80
C VAL A 131 38.96 -2.45 27.48
N GLU A 132 38.50 -3.29 28.43
CA GLU A 132 37.29 -4.11 28.27
C GLU A 132 36.04 -3.24 28.05
N HIS A 133 35.87 -2.16 28.84
CA HIS A 133 34.76 -1.24 28.68
C HIS A 133 34.83 -0.46 27.32
N CYS A 134 36.03 -0.08 26.87
CA CYS A 134 36.24 0.52 25.57
C CYS A 134 35.82 -0.42 24.42
N ASN A 135 36.20 -1.70 24.53
CA ASN A 135 35.79 -2.71 23.55
C ASN A 135 34.27 -2.91 23.51
N SER A 136 33.64 -2.97 24.69
CA SER A 136 32.19 -3.08 24.84
C SER A 136 31.48 -1.86 24.25
N LEU A 137 31.96 -0.63 24.48
CA LEU A 137 31.43 0.60 23.89
C LEU A 137 31.57 0.57 22.38
N GLY A 138 32.70 0.12 21.85
CA GLY A 138 32.92 -0.03 20.42
C GLY A 138 31.96 -1.05 19.78
N GLN A 139 31.66 -2.14 20.46
CA GLN A 139 30.69 -3.13 20.01
C GLN A 139 29.26 -2.57 20.01
N LEU A 140 28.83 -1.93 21.11
CA LEU A 140 27.51 -1.28 21.19
C LEU A 140 27.33 -0.20 20.12
N SER A 141 28.39 0.57 19.85
CA SER A 141 28.36 1.61 18.80
C SER A 141 28.14 1.02 17.41
N ARG A 142 28.82 -0.08 17.08
CA ARG A 142 28.61 -0.77 15.78
C ARG A 142 27.20 -1.33 15.67
N GLN A 143 26.70 -2.00 16.73
CA GLN A 143 25.32 -2.51 16.76
C GLN A 143 24.29 -1.39 16.59
N ALA A 144 24.44 -0.27 17.32
CA ALA A 144 23.56 0.87 17.18
C ALA A 144 23.56 1.45 15.76
N ALA A 145 24.73 1.52 15.11
CA ALA A 145 24.84 1.98 13.72
C ALA A 145 24.12 1.04 12.74
N GLU A 146 24.29 -0.28 12.90
CA GLU A 146 23.62 -1.30 12.08
C GLU A 146 22.10 -1.22 12.25
N HIS A 147 21.61 -1.12 13.50
CA HIS A 147 20.17 -0.98 13.78
C HIS A 147 19.61 0.34 13.26
N CYS A 148 20.33 1.45 13.38
CA CYS A 148 19.92 2.73 12.78
C CYS A 148 19.76 2.61 11.25
N MET A 149 20.70 1.95 10.58
CA MET A 149 20.60 1.72 9.13
C MET A 149 19.41 0.81 8.77
N ALA A 150 19.12 -0.20 9.58
CA ALA A 150 17.91 -1.03 9.41
C ALA A 150 16.62 -0.21 9.57
N LEU A 151 16.56 0.69 10.56
CA LEU A 151 15.42 1.59 10.76
C LEU A 151 15.22 2.58 9.62
N MET A 152 16.27 2.98 8.91
CA MET A 152 16.15 3.83 7.72
C MET A 152 15.32 3.20 6.60
N ASN A 153 15.29 1.87 6.51
CA ASN A 153 14.45 1.15 5.54
C ASN A 153 12.93 1.37 5.76
N TRP A 154 12.54 1.85 6.95
CA TRP A 154 11.14 2.21 7.24
C TRP A 154 10.78 3.62 6.78
N VAL A 155 11.78 4.49 6.70
CA VAL A 155 11.59 5.90 6.29
C VAL A 155 11.80 6.05 4.79
N ALA A 156 12.82 5.40 4.26
CA ALA A 156 13.22 5.46 2.86
C ALA A 156 13.57 4.04 2.35
N PRO A 157 12.55 3.20 2.08
CA PRO A 157 12.77 1.84 1.62
C PRO A 157 13.42 1.85 0.23
N ARG A 158 14.40 0.97 0.03
CA ARG A 158 14.97 0.73 -1.29
C ARG A 158 13.98 -0.07 -2.13
N GLN A 159 13.64 0.41 -3.30
CA GLN A 159 12.62 -0.18 -4.17
C GLN A 159 12.96 -1.60 -4.66
N ASP A 160 14.25 -1.91 -4.75
CA ASP A 160 14.80 -3.20 -5.17
C ASP A 160 15.09 -4.16 -4.00
N ALA A 161 14.75 -3.77 -2.77
CA ALA A 161 15.06 -4.58 -1.59
C ALA A 161 14.12 -5.79 -1.48
N GLU A 162 14.70 -6.97 -1.50
CA GLU A 162 14.03 -8.23 -1.21
C GLU A 162 14.21 -8.61 0.26
N ILE A 163 13.20 -9.24 0.84
CA ILE A 163 13.25 -9.74 2.20
C ILE A 163 12.68 -11.16 2.27
N ASP A 164 13.24 -11.99 3.14
CA ASP A 164 12.62 -13.26 3.50
C ASP A 164 11.28 -13.00 4.21
N LEU A 165 10.25 -13.73 3.81
CA LEU A 165 8.87 -13.53 4.27
C LEU A 165 8.75 -13.56 5.79
N GLU A 166 9.28 -14.63 6.42
CA GLU A 166 9.19 -14.78 7.89
C GLU A 166 9.93 -13.66 8.61
N SER A 167 11.13 -13.34 8.13
CA SER A 167 11.94 -12.24 8.69
C SER A 167 11.24 -10.90 8.57
N GLY A 168 10.60 -10.63 7.43
CA GLY A 168 9.88 -9.38 7.18
C GLY A 168 8.59 -9.25 7.99
N VAL A 169 7.83 -10.34 8.14
CA VAL A 169 6.64 -10.36 9.01
C VAL A 169 7.04 -10.15 10.45
N ALA A 170 8.07 -10.88 10.94
CA ALA A 170 8.58 -10.73 12.30
C ALA A 170 9.10 -9.31 12.56
N GLU A 171 9.81 -8.70 11.62
CA GLU A 171 10.26 -7.30 11.69
C GLU A 171 9.08 -6.35 11.87
N CYS A 172 8.03 -6.46 11.04
CA CYS A 172 6.84 -5.62 11.12
C CYS A 172 6.11 -5.80 12.47
N VAL A 173 5.91 -7.03 12.91
CA VAL A 173 5.24 -7.32 14.18
C VAL A 173 6.03 -6.77 15.35
N ASN A 174 7.33 -7.04 15.43
CA ASN A 174 8.20 -6.56 16.50
C ASN A 174 8.26 -5.03 16.54
N MET A 175 8.30 -4.39 15.38
CA MET A 175 8.29 -2.93 15.28
C MET A 175 7.02 -2.33 15.90
N LEU A 176 5.86 -2.91 15.66
CA LEU A 176 4.57 -2.33 16.06
C LEU A 176 4.07 -2.80 17.42
N ALA A 177 4.50 -3.96 17.91
CA ALA A 177 3.96 -4.63 19.11
C ALA A 177 3.99 -3.74 20.36
N THR A 178 5.09 -3.03 20.60
CA THR A 178 5.21 -2.17 21.78
C THR A 178 4.25 -0.99 21.75
N GLY A 179 4.15 -0.29 20.62
CA GLY A 179 3.23 0.84 20.46
C GLY A 179 1.76 0.42 20.57
N LEU A 180 1.40 -0.72 19.97
CA LEU A 180 0.06 -1.27 20.03
C LEU A 180 -0.31 -1.73 21.45
N ARG A 181 0.63 -2.31 22.20
CA ARG A 181 0.41 -2.73 23.59
C ARG A 181 0.01 -1.55 24.49
N PHE A 182 0.62 -0.37 24.33
CA PHE A 182 0.21 0.83 25.06
C PHE A 182 -1.20 1.32 24.71
N ARG A 183 -1.74 0.86 23.57
CA ARG A 183 -3.11 1.13 23.15
C ARG A 183 -4.11 0.03 23.52
N GLY A 184 -3.67 -0.99 24.26
CA GLY A 184 -4.51 -2.12 24.68
C GLY A 184 -4.56 -3.29 23.69
N PHE A 185 -3.72 -3.29 22.63
CA PHE A 185 -3.67 -4.37 21.64
C PHE A 185 -2.48 -5.31 21.91
N ALA A 186 -2.70 -6.62 21.77
CA ALA A 186 -1.60 -7.56 21.63
C ALA A 186 -1.43 -7.92 20.16
N LEU A 187 -0.19 -7.82 19.68
CA LEU A 187 0.16 -8.21 18.32
C LEU A 187 1.09 -9.41 18.36
N SER A 188 0.73 -10.44 17.62
CA SER A 188 1.49 -11.69 17.49
C SER A 188 1.52 -12.17 16.04
N HIS A 189 2.43 -13.08 15.70
CA HIS A 189 2.41 -13.78 14.41
C HIS A 189 2.65 -15.26 14.57
N ALA A 190 2.08 -16.04 13.66
CA ALA A 190 2.41 -17.45 13.51
C ALA A 190 3.71 -17.56 12.72
N ARG A 191 4.67 -18.33 13.24
CA ARG A 191 5.91 -18.61 12.54
C ARG A 191 5.63 -19.47 11.31
N SER A 192 6.13 -19.05 10.15
CA SER A 192 6.05 -19.83 8.92
C SER A 192 7.35 -20.58 8.67
N GLU A 193 7.26 -21.88 8.40
CA GLU A 193 8.41 -22.68 7.95
C GLU A 193 8.63 -22.58 6.43
N GLN A 194 7.67 -22.00 5.72
CA GLN A 194 7.72 -21.86 4.27
C GLN A 194 8.64 -20.69 3.89
N LYS A 195 9.59 -20.97 3.00
CA LYS A 195 10.55 -19.97 2.51
C LYS A 195 9.99 -19.29 1.27
N ALA A 196 9.92 -17.98 1.30
CA ALA A 196 9.60 -17.15 0.14
C ALA A 196 10.34 -15.82 0.27
N ARG A 197 10.70 -15.22 -0.87
CA ARG A 197 11.22 -13.85 -0.91
C ARG A 197 10.14 -12.93 -1.46
N VAL A 198 10.00 -11.78 -0.87
CA VAL A 198 9.00 -10.79 -1.24
C VAL A 198 9.62 -9.40 -1.31
N ALA A 199 8.93 -8.47 -1.99
CA ALA A 199 9.35 -7.07 -2.02
C ALA A 199 9.30 -6.46 -0.61
N GLY A 200 10.45 -6.09 -0.07
CA GLY A 200 10.57 -5.50 1.27
C GLY A 200 9.78 -4.20 1.43
N PRO A 201 9.79 -3.26 0.46
CA PRO A 201 8.96 -2.06 0.51
C PRO A 201 7.47 -2.36 0.64
N ALA A 202 6.95 -3.31 -0.17
CA ALA A 202 5.56 -3.71 -0.14
C ALA A 202 5.15 -4.23 1.26
N LEU A 203 5.95 -5.14 1.83
CA LEU A 203 5.68 -5.71 3.13
C LEU A 203 5.72 -4.66 4.25
N ARG A 204 6.77 -3.80 4.28
CA ARG A 204 6.93 -2.73 5.31
C ARG A 204 5.91 -1.60 5.19
N THR A 205 5.24 -1.48 4.05
CA THR A 205 4.22 -0.46 3.82
C THR A 205 2.83 -1.00 4.10
N VAL A 206 2.46 -2.11 3.46
CA VAL A 206 1.06 -2.56 3.45
C VAL A 206 0.70 -3.34 4.72
N LEU A 207 1.58 -4.19 5.24
CA LEU A 207 1.31 -4.94 6.46
C LEU A 207 1.13 -4.04 7.70
N PRO A 208 1.99 -3.05 7.99
CA PRO A 208 1.74 -2.08 9.05
C PRO A 208 0.47 -1.26 8.86
N ALA A 209 0.15 -0.86 7.62
CA ALA A 209 -1.08 -0.13 7.34
C ALA A 209 -2.33 -0.98 7.64
N ALA A 210 -2.30 -2.27 7.28
CA ALA A 210 -3.36 -3.23 7.59
C ALA A 210 -3.55 -3.41 9.12
N ILE A 211 -2.44 -3.58 9.85
CA ILE A 211 -2.45 -3.72 11.30
C ILE A 211 -3.00 -2.46 11.97
N PHE A 212 -2.56 -1.26 11.58
CA PHE A 212 -3.11 -0.02 12.12
C PHE A 212 -4.58 0.17 11.78
N TYR A 213 -4.99 -0.11 10.53
CA TYR A 213 -6.38 -0.02 10.13
C TYR A 213 -7.28 -0.92 11.00
N LEU A 214 -6.91 -2.18 11.21
CA LEU A 214 -7.68 -3.11 12.04
C LEU A 214 -7.71 -2.66 13.50
N SER A 215 -6.58 -2.22 14.06
CA SER A 215 -6.52 -1.70 15.42
C SER A 215 -7.30 -0.40 15.62
N ASP A 216 -7.37 0.46 14.60
CA ASP A 216 -8.12 1.71 14.64
C ASP A 216 -9.62 1.50 14.43
N SER A 217 -10.00 0.38 13.81
CA SER A 217 -11.40 0.01 13.54
C SER A 217 -12.01 -0.85 14.67
N ALA A 218 -11.21 -1.27 15.65
CA ALA A 218 -11.69 -2.07 16.77
C ALA A 218 -12.33 -1.17 17.84
N ASP A 219 -13.45 -1.61 18.41
CA ASP A 219 -14.22 -0.87 19.42
C ASP A 219 -13.55 -0.84 20.81
N GLY A 220 -12.48 -1.62 21.02
CA GLY A 220 -11.79 -1.75 22.30
C GLY A 220 -10.52 -2.59 22.21
N PRO A 221 -9.98 -3.02 23.37
CA PRO A 221 -8.82 -3.90 23.43
C PRO A 221 -9.02 -5.17 22.59
N ALA A 222 -8.02 -5.52 21.80
CA ALA A 222 -8.12 -6.67 20.91
C ALA A 222 -6.76 -7.37 20.75
N ASP A 223 -6.82 -8.61 20.33
CA ASP A 223 -5.68 -9.42 19.94
C ASP A 223 -5.60 -9.45 18.41
N LEU A 224 -4.48 -8.97 17.90
CA LEU A 224 -4.15 -8.99 16.48
C LEU A 224 -3.20 -10.15 16.22
N HIS A 225 -3.53 -10.96 15.22
CA HIS A 225 -2.70 -12.09 14.83
C HIS A 225 -2.38 -12.04 13.35
N VAL A 226 -1.11 -12.22 13.01
CA VAL A 226 -0.61 -12.25 11.64
C VAL A 226 -0.21 -13.66 11.28
N GLN A 227 -0.69 -14.17 10.16
CA GLN A 227 -0.32 -15.46 9.62
C GLN A 227 0.07 -15.30 8.17
N ALA A 228 1.16 -15.94 7.75
CA ALA A 228 1.61 -15.95 6.37
C ALA A 228 1.62 -17.37 5.81
N GLN A 229 1.15 -17.53 4.57
CA GLN A 229 1.10 -18.80 3.85
C GLN A 229 1.62 -18.61 2.43
N VAL A 230 2.50 -19.49 1.99
CA VAL A 230 3.00 -19.52 0.62
C VAL A 230 2.12 -20.46 -0.20
N LEU A 231 1.52 -19.94 -1.25
CA LEU A 231 0.79 -20.69 -2.28
C LEU A 231 1.65 -20.78 -3.54
N GLU A 232 1.22 -21.57 -4.54
CA GLU A 232 2.01 -21.79 -5.76
C GLU A 232 2.45 -20.49 -6.46
N ASP A 233 1.52 -19.54 -6.63
CA ASP A 233 1.74 -18.30 -7.38
C ASP A 233 1.74 -17.03 -6.53
N GLN A 234 1.47 -17.14 -5.24
CA GLN A 234 1.34 -15.98 -4.35
C GLN A 234 1.64 -16.30 -2.90
N VAL A 235 2.01 -15.28 -2.15
CA VAL A 235 2.07 -15.30 -0.69
C VAL A 235 0.81 -14.62 -0.17
N LEU A 236 0.09 -15.30 0.70
CA LEU A 236 -1.07 -14.75 1.39
C LEU A 236 -0.67 -14.41 2.83
N ILE A 237 -0.88 -13.18 3.23
CA ILE A 237 -0.70 -12.72 4.61
C ILE A 237 -2.06 -12.34 5.16
N GLU A 238 -2.50 -12.99 6.22
CA GLU A 238 -3.75 -12.69 6.88
C GLU A 238 -3.50 -11.99 8.21
N VAL A 239 -4.21 -10.91 8.46
CA VAL A 239 -4.24 -10.21 9.73
C VAL A 239 -5.64 -10.33 10.29
N THR A 240 -5.79 -10.97 11.44
CA THR A 240 -7.07 -11.13 12.13
C THR A 240 -7.10 -10.28 13.40
N VAL A 241 -8.31 -9.84 13.79
CA VAL A 241 -8.55 -9.14 15.05
C VAL A 241 -9.64 -9.86 15.82
N ALA A 242 -9.35 -10.17 17.08
CA ALA A 242 -10.29 -10.79 18.02
C ALA A 242 -10.43 -9.90 19.26
N ALA A 243 -11.65 -9.72 19.76
CA ALA A 243 -11.88 -9.01 21.00
C ALA A 243 -11.09 -9.65 22.14
N SER A 244 -10.54 -8.85 23.04
CA SER A 244 -9.77 -9.32 24.19
C SER A 244 -10.53 -9.02 25.48
N ASP A 245 -10.57 -10.00 26.38
CA ASP A 245 -11.15 -9.83 27.72
C ASP A 245 -10.27 -9.01 28.67
N ARG A 246 -9.13 -8.49 28.16
CA ARG A 246 -8.24 -7.67 28.97
C ARG A 246 -8.93 -6.37 29.35
N SER A 247 -9.05 -6.12 30.67
CA SER A 247 -9.41 -4.80 31.16
C SER A 247 -8.30 -3.83 30.80
N SER A 248 -8.54 -2.96 29.83
CA SER A 248 -7.60 -1.90 29.49
C SER A 248 -7.94 -0.64 30.28
N GLU A 249 -6.93 -0.01 30.86
CA GLU A 249 -6.97 1.44 31.08
C GLU A 249 -7.34 2.11 29.75
N ALA A 250 -8.00 3.26 29.83
CA ALA A 250 -8.49 3.96 28.63
C ALA A 250 -7.41 4.01 27.54
N PRO A 251 -7.72 3.60 26.29
CA PRO A 251 -6.71 3.48 25.25
C PRO A 251 -6.02 4.83 25.03
N THR A 252 -4.69 4.79 24.94
CA THR A 252 -3.91 5.99 24.65
C THR A 252 -4.36 6.56 23.30
N PRO A 253 -4.67 7.86 23.24
CA PRO A 253 -5.10 8.50 21.99
C PRO A 253 -4.09 8.27 20.86
N VAL A 254 -4.59 8.15 19.65
CA VAL A 254 -3.75 8.05 18.46
C VAL A 254 -3.03 9.37 18.23
N GLU A 255 -1.70 9.37 18.12
CA GLU A 255 -0.89 10.59 17.94
C GLU A 255 -1.16 11.32 16.61
N TYR A 256 -1.78 10.68 15.68
CA TYR A 256 -2.15 11.21 14.37
C TYR A 256 -3.53 10.67 13.97
N ARG A 257 -4.01 10.99 12.76
CA ARG A 257 -5.30 10.45 12.32
C ARG A 257 -5.30 8.92 12.19
N PRO A 258 -6.43 8.24 12.46
CA PRO A 258 -6.58 6.83 12.15
C PRO A 258 -6.36 6.55 10.66
N LEU A 259 -5.83 5.38 10.33
CA LEU A 259 -5.77 4.92 8.95
C LEU A 259 -7.16 4.45 8.50
N GLN A 260 -7.59 4.91 7.33
CA GLN A 260 -8.85 4.53 6.73
C GLN A 260 -8.63 3.41 5.71
N TRP A 261 -9.70 2.71 5.34
CA TRP A 261 -9.64 1.68 4.31
C TRP A 261 -9.06 2.19 2.98
N GLY A 262 -9.44 3.41 2.58
CA GLY A 262 -8.89 4.05 1.39
C GLY A 262 -7.37 4.22 1.42
N ASP A 263 -6.78 4.52 2.61
CA ASP A 263 -5.33 4.62 2.75
C ASP A 263 -4.66 3.26 2.51
N VAL A 264 -5.22 2.17 3.08
CA VAL A 264 -4.69 0.82 2.88
C VAL A 264 -4.77 0.40 1.42
N CYS A 265 -5.89 0.69 0.75
CA CYS A 265 -6.06 0.42 -0.67
C CYS A 265 -5.06 1.18 -1.54
N ALA A 266 -4.85 2.47 -1.27
CA ALA A 266 -3.89 3.30 -2.01
C ALA A 266 -2.46 2.77 -1.88
N LEU A 267 -2.05 2.39 -0.65
CA LEU A 267 -0.74 1.81 -0.37
C LEU A 267 -0.55 0.45 -1.04
N ALA A 268 -1.56 -0.42 -0.97
CA ALA A 268 -1.50 -1.74 -1.60
C ALA A 268 -1.44 -1.65 -3.13
N GLN A 269 -2.22 -0.74 -3.73
CA GLN A 269 -2.17 -0.50 -5.17
C GLN A 269 -0.79 -0.01 -5.62
N ALA A 270 -0.17 0.91 -4.88
CA ALA A 270 1.16 1.43 -5.16
C ALA A 270 2.26 0.35 -5.08
N GLU A 271 2.07 -0.62 -4.19
CA GLU A 271 3.00 -1.74 -3.98
C GLU A 271 2.61 -3.02 -4.75
N ASN A 272 1.63 -2.95 -5.66
CA ASN A 272 1.12 -4.09 -6.45
C ASN A 272 0.65 -5.27 -5.60
N MET A 273 0.06 -5.01 -4.43
CA MET A 273 -0.54 -6.02 -3.57
C MET A 273 -2.06 -6.04 -3.73
N ALA A 274 -2.65 -7.24 -3.78
CA ALA A 274 -4.09 -7.39 -3.73
C ALA A 274 -4.58 -7.46 -2.27
N LEU A 275 -5.76 -6.89 -2.03
CA LEU A 275 -6.39 -6.85 -0.71
C LEU A 275 -7.76 -7.53 -0.75
N HIS A 276 -8.04 -8.31 0.29
CA HIS A 276 -9.37 -8.83 0.55
C HIS A 276 -9.75 -8.56 2.00
N ARG A 277 -10.90 -7.87 2.21
CA ARG A 277 -11.40 -7.51 3.54
C ARG A 277 -12.58 -8.39 3.91
N GLN A 278 -12.50 -8.98 5.10
CA GLN A 278 -13.58 -9.72 5.73
C GLN A 278 -13.92 -9.10 7.10
N ALA A 279 -15.01 -9.54 7.74
CA ALA A 279 -15.33 -9.12 9.09
C ALA A 279 -14.24 -9.59 10.06
N GLY A 280 -13.53 -8.64 10.69
CA GLY A 280 -12.47 -8.94 11.65
C GLY A 280 -11.17 -9.49 11.03
N ALA A 281 -11.02 -9.50 9.70
CA ALA A 281 -9.81 -9.98 9.04
C ALA A 281 -9.48 -9.18 7.77
N LEU A 282 -8.20 -9.16 7.44
CA LEU A 282 -7.70 -8.56 6.21
C LEU A 282 -6.63 -9.47 5.61
N GLN A 283 -6.81 -9.84 4.36
CA GLN A 283 -5.87 -10.66 3.61
C GLN A 283 -5.11 -9.79 2.60
N LEU A 284 -3.82 -9.97 2.56
CA LEU A 284 -2.86 -9.31 1.69
C LEU A 284 -2.25 -10.38 0.79
N ALA A 285 -2.35 -10.22 -0.52
CA ALA A 285 -1.69 -11.12 -1.46
C ALA A 285 -0.56 -10.40 -2.19
N ILE A 286 0.63 -10.99 -2.17
CA ILE A 286 1.84 -10.49 -2.82
C ILE A 286 2.45 -11.59 -3.69
N THR A 287 2.96 -11.23 -4.86
CA THR A 287 3.69 -12.14 -5.73
C THR A 287 5.07 -12.43 -5.13
N PRO A 288 5.46 -13.71 -4.93
CA PRO A 288 6.81 -14.04 -4.50
C PRO A 288 7.82 -13.66 -5.58
N LEU A 289 9.01 -13.29 -5.14
CA LEU A 289 10.16 -13.07 -6.02
C LEU A 289 10.83 -14.44 -6.20
N GLY A 290 11.03 -14.86 -7.44
CA GLY A 290 11.55 -16.17 -7.83
C GLY A 290 13.01 -16.42 -7.43
#